data_357c005ea197e0fb0642de7ddd9649ac
#
_entry.id   357c005ea197e0fb0642de7ddd9649ac
#
_cell.length_a   1.000
_cell.length_b   1.000
_cell.length_c   1.000
_cell.angle_alpha   90.00
_cell.angle_beta   90.00
_cell.angle_gamma   90.00
#
_symmetry.space_group_name_H-M   'P 1'
#
loop_
_entity.id
_entity.type
_entity.pdbx_description
1 polymer ?
#
loop_
_entity_poly.entity_id
_entity_poly.type
_entity_poly.pdbx_seq_one_letter_code
_entity_poly.pdbx_strand_id
1 'polypeptide(L)'
;MFLRTHELARFARLLLQDGLWEDRRLLPAGYLRRMTADPADTSAITEGERFTYGYGLGVWLDRSGMYRMDGRYGQYAVICPAARAAVTVTAHSECEVDVLEAIHELVIDRLT
;
A
#
# COMPACT_ATOMS: atom_id res chain seq x y z
N MET A 1 10.78 -13.36 2.80
CA MET A 1 9.89 -13.57 1.64
C MET A 1 10.58 -13.01 0.40
N PHE A 2 10.64 -13.81 -0.67
CA PHE A 2 11.28 -13.42 -1.92
C PHE A 2 10.23 -13.42 -3.03
N LEU A 3 9.88 -12.23 -3.51
CA LEU A 3 8.94 -12.05 -4.60
C LEU A 3 9.56 -11.16 -5.68
N ARG A 4 9.29 -11.50 -6.93
CA ARG A 4 9.58 -10.62 -8.04
C ARG A 4 8.56 -9.47 -8.07
N THR A 5 8.90 -8.37 -8.72
CA THR A 5 8.01 -7.20 -8.77
C THR A 5 6.61 -7.54 -9.28
N HIS A 6 6.51 -8.34 -10.35
CA HIS A 6 5.20 -8.73 -10.89
C HIS A 6 4.41 -9.66 -9.97
N GLU A 7 5.08 -10.46 -9.15
CA GLU A 7 4.42 -11.31 -8.15
C GLU A 7 3.83 -10.45 -7.04
N LEU A 8 4.60 -9.44 -6.58
CA LEU A 8 4.09 -8.45 -5.63
C LEU A 8 2.91 -7.67 -6.21
N ALA A 9 2.97 -7.33 -7.49
CA ALA A 9 1.87 -6.64 -8.17
C ALA A 9 0.59 -7.50 -8.21
N ARG A 10 0.72 -8.80 -8.40
CA ARG A 10 -0.44 -9.72 -8.36
C ARG A 10 -1.05 -9.76 -6.95
N PHE A 11 -0.22 -9.78 -5.92
CA PHE A 11 -0.71 -9.71 -4.54
C PHE A 11 -1.41 -8.37 -4.25
N ALA A 12 -0.82 -7.26 -4.69
CA ALA A 12 -1.45 -5.95 -4.56
C ALA A 12 -2.81 -5.89 -5.28
N ARG A 13 -2.91 -6.52 -6.45
CA ARG A 13 -4.17 -6.64 -7.17
C ARG A 13 -5.21 -7.45 -6.39
N LEU A 14 -4.79 -8.52 -5.72
CA LEU A 14 -5.69 -9.30 -4.86
C LEU A 14 -6.30 -8.42 -3.77
N LEU A 15 -5.47 -7.58 -3.13
CA LEU A 15 -5.95 -6.64 -2.11
C LEU A 15 -6.91 -5.61 -2.72
N LEU A 16 -6.56 -5.06 -3.87
CA LEU A 16 -7.41 -4.11 -4.59
C LEU A 16 -8.78 -4.70 -4.94
N GLN A 17 -8.84 -6.00 -5.21
CA GLN A 17 -10.04 -6.74 -5.55
C GLN A 17 -10.78 -7.31 -4.32
N ASP A 18 -10.47 -6.83 -3.13
CA ASP A 18 -11.10 -7.28 -1.88
C ASP A 18 -10.96 -8.79 -1.64
N GLY A 19 -9.81 -9.34 -1.99
CA GLY A 19 -9.53 -10.76 -1.77
C GLY A 19 -10.11 -11.72 -2.80
N LEU A 20 -10.70 -11.20 -3.88
CA LEU A 20 -11.21 -12.01 -4.99
C LEU A 20 -10.15 -12.17 -6.08
N TRP A 21 -9.99 -13.38 -6.56
CA TRP A 21 -9.08 -13.70 -7.67
C TRP A 21 -9.74 -14.71 -8.61
N GLU A 22 -9.99 -14.28 -9.85
CA GLU A 22 -10.62 -15.13 -10.88
C GLU A 22 -11.91 -15.83 -10.35
N ASP A 23 -12.82 -15.05 -9.77
CA ASP A 23 -14.09 -15.51 -9.19
C ASP A 23 -13.95 -16.41 -7.94
N ARG A 24 -12.74 -16.57 -7.40
CA ARG A 24 -12.50 -17.29 -6.15
C ARG A 24 -12.18 -16.31 -5.03
N ARG A 25 -12.79 -16.53 -3.87
CA ARG A 25 -12.46 -15.75 -2.69
C ARG A 25 -11.27 -16.39 -1.98
N LEU A 26 -10.15 -15.68 -1.97
CA LEU A 26 -8.92 -16.11 -1.29
C LEU A 26 -8.78 -15.50 0.10
N LEU A 27 -9.35 -14.30 0.33
CA LEU A 27 -9.40 -13.67 1.65
C LEU A 27 -10.87 -13.49 2.05
N PRO A 28 -11.20 -13.62 3.36
CA PRO A 28 -12.57 -13.44 3.82
C PRO A 28 -13.14 -12.08 3.42
N ALA A 29 -14.43 -12.04 3.12
CA ALA A 29 -15.12 -10.78 2.86
C ALA A 29 -14.99 -9.85 4.07
N GLY A 30 -14.68 -8.58 3.81
CA GLY A 30 -14.50 -7.60 4.87
C GLY A 30 -13.14 -7.63 5.55
N TYR A 31 -12.25 -8.54 5.21
CA TYR A 31 -10.92 -8.60 5.82
C TYR A 31 -10.11 -7.33 5.55
N LEU A 32 -10.17 -6.81 4.33
CA LEU A 32 -9.45 -5.59 3.95
C LEU A 32 -9.94 -4.38 4.75
N ARG A 33 -11.25 -4.30 4.98
CA ARG A 33 -11.83 -3.27 5.84
C ARG A 33 -11.28 -3.39 7.27
N ARG A 34 -11.20 -4.62 7.78
CA ARG A 34 -10.66 -4.89 9.12
C ARG A 34 -9.19 -4.51 9.23
N MET A 35 -8.41 -4.69 8.16
CA MET A 35 -6.99 -4.33 8.14
C MET A 35 -6.76 -2.83 8.40
N THR A 36 -7.72 -1.99 8.03
CA THR A 36 -7.57 -0.53 8.07
C THR A 36 -8.52 0.17 9.05
N ALA A 37 -9.46 -0.54 9.69
CA ALA A 37 -10.55 0.06 10.45
C ALA A 37 -10.14 0.62 11.81
N ASP A 38 -9.13 0.04 12.44
CA ASP A 38 -8.73 0.41 13.81
C ASP A 38 -7.20 0.55 13.87
N PRO A 39 -6.65 1.61 13.24
CA PRO A 39 -5.21 1.78 13.14
C PRO A 39 -4.58 2.22 14.46
N ALA A 40 -3.34 1.81 14.68
CA ALA A 40 -2.51 2.38 15.72
C ALA A 40 -2.21 3.85 15.38
N ASP A 41 -2.17 4.70 16.40
CA ASP A 41 -1.85 6.12 16.24
C ASP A 41 -0.36 6.31 15.93
N THR A 42 -0.07 6.87 14.77
CA THR A 42 1.29 7.18 14.32
C THR A 42 1.51 8.69 14.12
N SER A 43 0.63 9.51 14.67
CA SER A 43 0.67 10.98 14.48
C SER A 43 1.96 11.63 14.97
N ALA A 44 2.67 11.00 15.91
CA ALA A 44 3.93 11.52 16.47
C ALA A 44 5.17 11.13 15.65
N ILE A 45 5.04 10.35 14.60
CA ILE A 45 6.18 9.95 13.75
C ILE A 45 6.69 11.16 12.97
N THR A 46 8.01 11.32 12.91
CA THR A 46 8.68 12.48 12.30
C THR A 46 9.41 12.14 10.98
N GLU A 47 9.43 10.88 10.57
CA GLU A 47 10.13 10.42 9.37
C GLU A 47 9.49 10.92 8.07
N GLY A 48 8.23 11.34 8.11
CA GLY A 48 7.52 11.89 6.97
C GLY A 48 6.02 11.91 7.21
N GLU A 49 5.33 12.83 6.53
CA GLU A 49 3.89 13.01 6.68
C GLU A 49 3.12 11.71 6.39
N ARG A 50 3.56 10.93 5.40
CA ARG A 50 2.87 9.68 4.99
C ARG A 50 2.98 8.56 6.01
N PHE A 51 3.71 8.75 7.09
CA PHE A 51 3.76 7.81 8.22
C PHE A 51 2.87 8.22 9.38
N THR A 52 2.13 9.33 9.24
CA THR A 52 1.34 9.90 10.35
C THR A 52 -0.15 9.53 10.31
N TYR A 53 -0.61 8.82 9.30
CA TYR A 53 -2.04 8.54 9.10
C TYR A 53 -2.51 7.23 9.76
N GLY A 54 -1.62 6.52 10.43
CA GLY A 54 -1.95 5.30 11.15
C GLY A 54 -1.32 4.04 10.56
N TYR A 55 -1.25 3.01 11.38
CA TYR A 55 -0.74 1.69 11.00
C TYR A 55 -1.78 0.63 11.33
N GLY A 56 -2.28 -0.05 10.32
CA GLY A 56 -3.29 -1.09 10.46
C GLY A 56 -2.68 -2.47 10.67
N LEU A 57 -3.36 -3.51 10.22
CA LEU A 57 -2.85 -4.87 10.32
C LEU A 57 -1.83 -5.12 9.19
N GLY A 58 -0.59 -4.74 9.44
CA GLY A 58 0.52 -4.94 8.50
C GLY A 58 0.59 -3.92 7.36
N VAL A 59 -0.17 -2.83 7.42
CA VAL A 59 -0.19 -1.80 6.38
C VAL A 59 -0.15 -0.41 6.99
N TRP A 60 0.58 0.50 6.34
CA TRP A 60 0.51 1.92 6.64
C TRP A 60 -0.70 2.53 5.94
N LEU A 61 -1.45 3.35 6.66
CA LEU A 61 -2.56 4.09 6.07
C LEU A 61 -2.07 5.39 5.44
N ASP A 62 -2.85 5.90 4.49
CA ASP A 62 -2.62 7.20 3.86
C ASP A 62 -3.96 7.90 3.70
N ARG A 63 -3.95 9.09 3.12
CA ARG A 63 -5.16 9.86 2.87
C ARG A 63 -6.07 9.17 1.86
N SER A 64 -7.36 9.54 1.88
CA SER A 64 -8.35 9.12 0.87
C SER A 64 -8.54 7.60 0.77
N GLY A 65 -8.38 6.88 1.88
CA GLY A 65 -8.56 5.44 1.91
C GLY A 65 -7.41 4.64 1.28
N MET A 66 -6.32 5.30 0.91
CA MET A 66 -5.13 4.61 0.45
C MET A 66 -4.42 3.90 1.60
N TYR A 67 -3.74 2.83 1.28
CA TYR A 67 -2.86 2.15 2.23
C TYR A 67 -1.72 1.47 1.46
N ARG A 68 -0.67 1.10 2.17
CA ARG A 68 0.47 0.48 1.52
C ARG A 68 1.15 -0.57 2.37
N MET A 69 1.74 -1.53 1.71
CA MET A 69 2.80 -2.37 2.23
C MET A 69 4.14 -1.68 1.92
N ASP A 70 5.07 -1.77 2.85
CA ASP A 70 6.27 -0.95 2.86
C ASP A 70 7.43 -1.82 3.36
N GLY A 71 8.52 -1.79 2.65
CA GLY A 71 9.70 -2.58 2.97
C GLY A 71 10.97 -1.79 2.80
N ARG A 72 12.00 -2.22 3.51
CA ARG A 72 13.31 -1.55 3.49
C ARG A 72 13.85 -1.42 2.07
N TYR A 73 14.56 -0.34 1.81
CA TYR A 73 15.19 0.02 0.54
C TYR A 73 14.21 0.39 -0.58
N GLY A 74 12.95 0.68 -0.25
CA GLY A 74 11.99 1.16 -1.24
C GLY A 74 11.16 0.05 -1.87
N GLN A 75 10.79 -0.96 -1.11
CA GLN A 75 9.81 -1.96 -1.53
C GLN A 75 8.43 -1.42 -1.19
N TYR A 76 7.60 -1.14 -2.18
CA TYR A 76 6.28 -0.57 -1.96
C TYR A 76 5.21 -1.27 -2.77
N ALA A 77 4.05 -1.46 -2.14
CA ALA A 77 2.81 -1.74 -2.83
C ALA A 77 1.76 -0.77 -2.29
N VAL A 78 1.46 0.26 -3.06
CA VAL A 78 0.49 1.30 -2.71
C VAL A 78 -0.85 0.94 -3.33
N ILE A 79 -1.87 0.83 -2.49
CA ILE A 79 -3.23 0.48 -2.92
C ILE A 79 -4.08 1.75 -2.89
N CYS A 80 -4.64 2.11 -4.03
CA CYS A 80 -5.48 3.28 -4.20
C CYS A 80 -6.88 2.86 -4.67
N PRO A 81 -7.80 2.52 -3.74
CA PRO A 81 -9.12 2.02 -4.13
C PRO A 81 -9.94 3.02 -4.94
N ALA A 82 -9.87 4.30 -4.61
CA ALA A 82 -10.61 5.35 -5.32
C ALA A 82 -10.25 5.44 -6.80
N ALA A 83 -8.99 5.21 -7.16
CA ALA A 83 -8.53 5.18 -8.54
C ALA A 83 -8.59 3.78 -9.15
N ARG A 84 -8.99 2.77 -8.38
CA ARG A 84 -8.96 1.35 -8.76
C ARG A 84 -7.58 0.95 -9.29
N ALA A 85 -6.55 1.39 -8.59
CA ALA A 85 -5.17 1.20 -8.98
C ALA A 85 -4.30 0.71 -7.82
N ALA A 86 -3.29 -0.05 -8.16
CA ALA A 86 -2.22 -0.41 -7.24
C ALA A 86 -0.88 -0.16 -7.93
N VAL A 87 0.06 0.39 -7.20
CA VAL A 87 1.41 0.66 -7.71
C VAL A 87 2.40 -0.15 -6.90
N THR A 88 3.22 -0.94 -7.57
CA THR A 88 4.24 -1.74 -6.92
C THR A 88 5.63 -1.33 -7.41
N VAL A 89 6.54 -1.19 -6.48
CA VAL A 89 7.95 -0.87 -6.75
C VAL A 89 8.83 -1.81 -5.94
N THR A 90 9.83 -2.37 -6.58
CA THR A 90 10.94 -3.02 -5.88
C THR A 90 12.21 -2.24 -6.20
N ALA A 91 12.99 -1.94 -5.16
CA ALA A 91 14.16 -1.09 -5.30
C ALA A 91 15.27 -1.51 -4.35
N HIS A 92 16.45 -0.95 -4.56
CA HIS A 92 17.54 -0.98 -3.60
C HIS A 92 18.05 0.45 -3.41
N SER A 93 17.28 1.26 -2.69
CA SER A 93 17.55 2.66 -2.46
C SER A 93 17.67 2.96 -0.96
N GLU A 94 18.65 3.78 -0.60
CA GLU A 94 18.73 4.30 0.76
C GLU A 94 17.81 5.52 0.97
N CYS A 95 17.23 6.05 -0.13
CA CYS A 95 16.29 7.17 -0.11
C CYS A 95 14.84 6.66 -0.23
N GLU A 96 14.42 5.85 0.71
CA GLU A 96 13.12 5.16 0.68
C GLU A 96 11.93 6.12 0.59
N VAL A 97 11.98 7.23 1.34
CA VAL A 97 10.92 8.24 1.35
C VAL A 97 10.81 8.91 -0.02
N ASP A 98 11.94 9.19 -0.69
CA ASP A 98 11.94 9.78 -2.03
C ASP A 98 11.29 8.85 -3.06
N VAL A 99 11.50 7.54 -2.93
CA VAL A 99 10.83 6.55 -3.79
C VAL A 99 9.31 6.61 -3.58
N LEU A 100 8.85 6.67 -2.33
CA LEU A 100 7.44 6.77 -2.02
C LEU A 100 6.83 8.07 -2.57
N GLU A 101 7.50 9.20 -2.38
CA GLU A 101 7.02 10.48 -2.92
C GLU A 101 6.95 10.45 -4.44
N ALA A 102 7.93 9.83 -5.11
CA ALA A 102 7.91 9.68 -6.56
C ALA A 102 6.72 8.84 -7.04
N ILE A 103 6.34 7.78 -6.30
CA ILE A 103 5.13 7.00 -6.61
C ILE A 103 3.90 7.91 -6.61
N HIS A 104 3.77 8.77 -5.60
CA HIS A 104 2.65 9.69 -5.52
C HIS A 104 2.69 10.74 -6.63
N GLU A 105 3.78 11.48 -6.77
CA GLU A 105 3.89 12.56 -7.75
C GLU A 105 3.73 12.09 -9.20
N LEU A 106 4.38 10.98 -9.54
CA LEU A 106 4.46 10.54 -10.93
C LEU A 106 3.30 9.64 -11.35
N VAL A 107 2.62 9.01 -10.41
CA VAL A 107 1.55 8.05 -10.73
C VAL A 107 0.24 8.39 -10.02
N ILE A 108 0.20 8.33 -8.69
CA ILE A 108 -1.07 8.42 -7.95
C ILE A 108 -1.77 9.76 -8.19
N ASP A 109 -1.07 10.87 -8.06
CA ASP A 109 -1.64 12.21 -8.22
C ASP A 109 -2.15 12.47 -9.64
N ARG A 110 -1.66 11.71 -10.61
CA ARG A 110 -2.11 11.80 -12.01
C ARG A 110 -3.34 10.95 -12.30
N LEU A 111 -3.66 10.00 -11.41
CA LEU A 111 -4.84 9.15 -11.53
C LEU A 111 -6.07 9.76 -10.83
N THR A 112 -5.84 10.66 -9.96
CA THR A 112 -6.86 11.34 -9.16
C THR A 112 -6.92 12.83 -9.49
#